data_a9f669e416d5be09203526460163507d
#
_entry.id   a9f669e416d5be09203526460163507d
#
_cell.length_a   1.000
_cell.length_b   1.000
_cell.length_c   1.000
_cell.angle_alpha   90.00
_cell.angle_beta   90.00
_cell.angle_gamma   90.00
#
_symmetry.space_group_name_H-M   'P 1'
#
loop_
_entity.id
_entity.type
_entity.pdbx_description
1 polymer ?
#
loop_
_entity_poly.entity_id
_entity_poly.type
_entity_poly.pdbx_seq_one_letter_code
_entity_poly.pdbx_strand_id
1 'polypeptide(L)'
;QTALVDLAGLRDAIADQGGDPSKVNPVVPTQLIVDHSLAVEFGGFDPDAFEKNRAIEDRRNEDRFHFIEWTKTAFENVDVIPAGNGIMHQINLEKMSPVVQSREGLAFPDTCVGTDSHTPHTDALGVISIGVGGLEAENVMLGRASWMRLPDIIGVELVGQRQAGITATDIVLALTEFLRKERVVGAYLEFFGEGADSMS
;
A
#
# COMPACT_ATOMS: atom_id res chain seq x y z
N GLN A 1 -5.85 6.65 -5.23
CA GLN A 1 -6.75 7.80 -5.44
C GLN A 1 -7.90 7.46 -6.39
N THR A 2 -7.70 6.71 -7.48
CA THR A 2 -8.73 6.36 -8.48
C THR A 2 -9.96 5.73 -7.87
N ALA A 3 -9.85 4.73 -7.00
CA ALA A 3 -11.00 4.08 -6.37
C ALA A 3 -11.87 5.07 -5.55
N LEU A 4 -11.27 6.08 -4.91
CA LEU A 4 -12.04 7.13 -4.21
C LEU A 4 -12.73 8.09 -5.19
N VAL A 5 -12.12 8.35 -6.35
CA VAL A 5 -12.76 9.13 -7.42
C VAL A 5 -13.97 8.37 -7.98
N ASP A 6 -13.85 7.05 -8.14
CA ASP A 6 -14.95 6.21 -8.60
C ASP A 6 -16.10 6.22 -7.59
N LEU A 7 -15.82 6.12 -6.29
CA LEU A 7 -16.84 6.28 -5.23
C LEU A 7 -17.50 7.66 -5.25
N ALA A 8 -16.75 8.73 -5.53
CA ALA A 8 -17.31 10.05 -5.70
C ALA A 8 -18.26 10.13 -6.90
N GLY A 9 -17.88 9.51 -8.03
CA GLY A 9 -18.73 9.37 -9.20
C GLY A 9 -20.01 8.58 -8.93
N LEU A 10 -19.95 7.55 -8.09
CA LEU A 10 -21.15 6.82 -7.64
C LEU A 10 -22.08 7.72 -6.81
N ARG A 11 -21.54 8.62 -5.97
CA ARG A 11 -22.34 9.61 -5.23
C ARG A 11 -23.06 10.53 -6.18
N ASP A 12 -22.38 11.03 -7.20
CA ASP A 12 -22.99 11.89 -8.22
C ASP A 12 -24.12 11.16 -8.95
N ALA A 13 -23.88 9.91 -9.38
CA ALA A 13 -24.90 9.10 -10.07
C ALA A 13 -26.14 8.83 -9.19
N ILE A 14 -25.97 8.65 -7.88
CA ILE A 14 -27.10 8.48 -6.95
C ILE A 14 -27.84 9.81 -6.77
N ALA A 15 -27.13 10.92 -6.64
CA ALA A 15 -27.74 12.24 -6.54
C ALA A 15 -28.56 12.58 -7.80
N ASP A 16 -28.05 12.29 -8.99
CA ASP A 16 -28.72 12.50 -10.27
C ASP A 16 -30.05 11.69 -10.37
N GLN A 17 -30.11 10.56 -9.70
CA GLN A 17 -31.29 9.73 -9.60
C GLN A 17 -32.25 10.13 -8.45
N GLY A 18 -31.94 11.20 -7.75
CA GLY A 18 -32.72 11.70 -6.60
C GLY A 18 -32.54 10.87 -5.32
N GLY A 19 -31.50 10.05 -5.26
CA GLY A 19 -31.10 9.30 -4.06
C GLY A 19 -30.23 10.11 -3.12
N ASP A 20 -29.91 9.51 -1.98
CA ASP A 20 -29.06 10.11 -0.96
C ASP A 20 -27.58 9.68 -1.18
N PRO A 21 -26.70 10.59 -1.66
CA PRO A 21 -25.31 10.26 -1.93
C PRO A 21 -24.51 9.93 -0.66
N SER A 22 -24.94 10.37 0.51
CA SER A 22 -24.24 10.11 1.78
C SER A 22 -24.22 8.62 2.14
N LYS A 23 -25.08 7.82 1.52
CA LYS A 23 -25.12 6.36 1.73
C LYS A 23 -23.99 5.61 1.02
N VAL A 24 -23.29 6.25 0.10
CA VAL A 24 -22.13 5.65 -0.56
C VAL A 24 -20.90 5.91 0.31
N ASN A 25 -20.50 4.89 1.06
CA ASN A 25 -19.30 4.91 1.89
C ASN A 25 -18.60 3.56 1.81
N PRO A 26 -17.28 3.49 2.02
CA PRO A 26 -16.61 2.23 2.24
C PRO A 26 -17.18 1.52 3.48
N VAL A 27 -17.50 0.24 3.34
CA VAL A 27 -17.95 -0.59 4.46
C VAL A 27 -16.80 -1.24 5.22
N VAL A 28 -15.59 -1.11 4.70
CA VAL A 28 -14.35 -1.56 5.32
C VAL A 28 -13.43 -0.37 5.60
N PRO A 29 -12.55 -0.43 6.61
CA PRO A 29 -11.56 0.60 6.83
C PRO A 29 -10.72 0.81 5.56
N THR A 30 -10.65 2.04 5.11
CA THR A 30 -9.96 2.42 3.88
C THR A 30 -8.95 3.50 4.18
N GLN A 31 -7.72 3.30 3.74
CA GLN A 31 -6.65 4.29 3.89
C GLN A 31 -6.23 4.82 2.52
N LEU A 32 -6.15 6.13 2.39
CA LEU A 32 -5.47 6.78 1.30
C LEU A 32 -4.11 7.27 1.78
N ILE A 33 -3.06 6.65 1.27
CA ILE A 33 -1.69 7.05 1.57
C ILE A 33 -1.19 7.91 0.42
N VAL A 34 -0.86 9.17 0.72
CA VAL A 34 -0.31 10.08 -0.28
C VAL A 34 1.17 9.76 -0.45
N ASP A 35 1.47 9.10 -1.56
CA ASP A 35 2.83 8.75 -1.94
C ASP A 35 3.55 9.96 -2.55
N HIS A 36 4.87 9.85 -2.70
CA HIS A 36 5.67 10.89 -3.33
C HIS A 36 5.35 10.98 -4.84
N SER A 37 5.26 12.19 -5.33
CA SER A 37 5.23 12.49 -6.77
C SER A 37 6.26 13.56 -7.15
N LEU A 38 7.23 13.77 -6.27
CA LEU A 38 8.24 14.83 -6.40
C LEU A 38 9.14 14.57 -7.61
N ALA A 39 8.97 15.38 -8.65
CA ALA A 39 9.93 15.46 -9.74
C ALA A 39 10.98 16.52 -9.40
N VAL A 40 12.22 16.12 -9.27
CA VAL A 40 13.32 17.02 -8.91
C VAL A 40 13.66 17.92 -10.11
N GLU A 41 13.36 19.22 -9.99
CA GLU A 41 13.74 20.24 -10.98
C GLU A 41 14.90 21.10 -10.50
N PHE A 42 15.06 21.24 -9.19
CA PHE A 42 16.15 21.91 -8.54
C PHE A 42 16.96 20.90 -7.74
N GLY A 43 18.27 20.94 -7.87
CA GLY A 43 19.16 19.99 -7.20
C GLY A 43 20.60 20.52 -7.13
N GLY A 44 21.55 19.62 -6.87
CA GLY A 44 22.95 19.97 -6.79
C GLY A 44 23.27 20.84 -5.56
N PHE A 45 23.82 22.00 -5.79
CA PHE A 45 24.26 22.92 -4.74
C PHE A 45 23.26 24.03 -4.42
N ASP A 46 22.02 23.94 -4.91
CA ASP A 46 20.97 24.90 -4.58
C ASP A 46 20.48 24.66 -3.13
N PRO A 47 20.74 25.57 -2.19
CA PRO A 47 20.38 25.38 -0.79
C PRO A 47 18.85 25.33 -0.57
N ASP A 48 18.08 25.92 -1.48
CA ASP A 48 16.62 26.01 -1.41
C ASP A 48 15.94 24.96 -2.32
N ALA A 49 16.68 23.96 -2.80
CA ALA A 49 16.17 22.99 -3.76
C ALA A 49 14.93 22.25 -3.26
N PHE A 50 14.90 21.88 -1.98
CA PHE A 50 13.77 21.17 -1.38
C PHE A 50 12.49 22.01 -1.41
N GLU A 51 12.57 23.24 -0.92
CA GLU A 51 11.43 24.16 -0.87
C GLU A 51 10.90 24.49 -2.27
N LYS A 52 11.80 24.70 -3.23
CA LYS A 52 11.44 24.97 -4.63
C LYS A 52 10.74 23.77 -5.28
N ASN A 53 11.26 22.57 -5.10
CA ASN A 53 10.66 21.35 -5.62
C ASN A 53 9.29 21.10 -4.98
N ARG A 54 9.17 21.28 -3.67
CA ARG A 54 7.91 21.14 -2.95
C ARG A 54 6.85 22.12 -3.44
N ALA A 55 7.21 23.38 -3.62
CA ALA A 55 6.29 24.40 -4.15
C ALA A 55 5.78 24.07 -5.56
N ILE A 56 6.62 23.40 -6.37
CA ILE A 56 6.21 22.92 -7.70
C ILE A 56 5.24 21.76 -7.56
N GLU A 57 5.51 20.81 -6.67
CA GLU A 57 4.64 19.68 -6.42
C GLU A 57 3.28 20.11 -5.93
N ASP A 58 3.23 20.99 -4.94
CA ASP A 58 1.99 21.54 -4.37
C ASP A 58 1.12 22.19 -5.46
N ARG A 59 1.74 23.03 -6.29
CA ARG A 59 1.03 23.70 -7.40
C ARG A 59 0.52 22.72 -8.46
N ARG A 60 1.30 21.68 -8.79
CA ARG A 60 0.92 20.67 -9.80
C ARG A 60 -0.19 19.74 -9.33
N ASN A 61 -0.30 19.55 -8.05
CA ASN A 61 -1.24 18.63 -7.44
C ASN A 61 -2.36 19.34 -6.63
N GLU A 62 -2.53 20.62 -6.81
CA GLU A 62 -3.51 21.44 -6.05
C GLU A 62 -4.91 20.81 -6.11
N ASP A 63 -5.41 20.48 -7.30
CA ASP A 63 -6.72 19.85 -7.48
C ASP A 63 -6.82 18.49 -6.78
N ARG A 64 -5.73 17.71 -6.80
CA ARG A 64 -5.66 16.41 -6.13
C ARG A 64 -5.72 16.57 -4.62
N PHE A 65 -5.00 17.54 -4.08
CA PHE A 65 -5.01 17.81 -2.64
C PHE A 65 -6.37 18.34 -2.17
N HIS A 66 -7.04 19.17 -2.96
CA HIS A 66 -8.41 19.59 -2.68
C HIS A 66 -9.37 18.40 -2.66
N PHE A 67 -9.27 17.49 -3.63
CA PHE A 67 -10.07 16.26 -3.66
C PHE A 67 -9.80 15.37 -2.43
N ILE A 68 -8.53 15.17 -2.08
CA ILE A 68 -8.14 14.37 -0.91
C ILE A 68 -8.70 14.98 0.37
N GLU A 69 -8.61 16.29 0.52
CA GLU A 69 -9.16 16.97 1.71
C GLU A 69 -10.68 16.84 1.79
N TRP A 70 -11.37 16.93 0.64
CA TRP A 70 -12.80 16.67 0.57
C TRP A 70 -13.14 15.23 1.00
N THR A 71 -12.37 14.23 0.61
CA THR A 71 -12.66 12.81 0.96
C THR A 71 -12.67 12.56 2.46
N LYS A 72 -11.87 13.28 3.24
CA LYS A 72 -11.83 13.15 4.71
C LYS A 72 -13.16 13.54 5.37
N THR A 73 -13.89 14.44 4.77
CA THR A 73 -15.17 14.94 5.30
C THR A 73 -16.36 14.29 4.63
N ALA A 74 -16.20 13.85 3.40
CA ALA A 74 -17.28 13.30 2.59
C ALA A 74 -17.55 11.83 2.90
N PHE A 75 -16.51 11.05 3.17
CA PHE A 75 -16.63 9.62 3.39
C PHE A 75 -16.40 9.24 4.85
N GLU A 76 -17.21 8.30 5.33
CA GLU A 76 -16.95 7.55 6.55
C GLU A 76 -15.94 6.42 6.25
N ASN A 77 -15.23 5.95 7.26
CA ASN A 77 -14.21 4.89 7.16
C ASN A 77 -13.04 5.16 6.20
N VAL A 78 -12.80 6.43 5.85
CA VAL A 78 -11.64 6.82 5.05
C VAL A 78 -10.67 7.61 5.93
N ASP A 79 -9.47 7.06 6.07
CA ASP A 79 -8.35 7.73 6.73
C ASP A 79 -7.34 8.19 5.67
N VAL A 80 -6.77 9.37 5.84
CA VAL A 80 -5.79 9.93 4.91
C VAL A 80 -4.47 10.14 5.62
N ILE A 81 -3.45 9.47 5.13
CA ILE A 81 -2.05 9.70 5.53
C ILE A 81 -1.47 10.74 4.57
N PRO A 82 -1.22 11.96 5.05
CA PRO A 82 -0.85 13.08 4.17
C PRO A 82 0.56 12.92 3.61
N ALA A 83 0.83 13.69 2.56
CA ALA A 83 2.17 13.81 1.98
C ALA A 83 3.21 14.21 3.03
N GLY A 84 4.43 13.70 2.90
CA GLY A 84 5.54 13.98 3.80
C GLY A 84 5.63 13.08 5.03
N ASN A 85 4.69 12.16 5.21
CA ASN A 85 4.73 11.16 6.29
C ASN A 85 5.36 9.82 5.87
N GLY A 86 6.27 9.87 4.93
CA GLY A 86 6.87 8.69 4.33
C GLY A 86 6.07 8.14 3.16
N ILE A 87 6.62 7.15 2.50
CA ILE A 87 5.97 6.46 1.40
C ILE A 87 5.34 5.15 1.88
N MET A 88 4.30 4.72 1.20
CA MET A 88 3.55 3.50 1.51
C MET A 88 4.46 2.27 1.61
N HIS A 89 5.46 2.18 0.74
CA HIS A 89 6.29 0.98 0.57
C HIS A 89 7.28 0.70 1.69
N GLN A 90 7.52 1.62 2.61
CA GLN A 90 8.63 1.54 3.56
C GLN A 90 8.25 1.87 4.99
N ILE A 91 7.68 3.04 5.23
CA ILE A 91 7.56 3.61 6.59
C ILE A 91 6.19 3.34 7.21
N ASN A 92 5.18 3.15 6.39
CA ASN A 92 3.80 3.08 6.85
C ASN A 92 3.19 1.67 6.85
N LEU A 93 4.01 0.63 6.76
CA LEU A 93 3.50 -0.75 6.73
C LEU A 93 2.69 -1.07 7.99
N GLU A 94 3.18 -0.71 9.15
CA GLU A 94 2.49 -0.94 10.44
C GLU A 94 1.21 -0.10 10.58
N LYS A 95 1.11 1.02 9.88
CA LYS A 95 -0.14 1.79 9.81
C LYS A 95 -1.12 1.18 8.84
N MET A 96 -0.62 0.58 7.77
CA MET A 96 -1.47 -0.12 6.80
C MET A 96 -2.08 -1.38 7.37
N SER A 97 -1.35 -2.07 8.25
CA SER A 97 -1.83 -3.29 8.88
C SER A 97 -1.43 -3.33 10.36
N PRO A 98 -2.39 -3.35 11.27
CA PRO A 98 -2.13 -3.59 12.69
C PRO A 98 -1.78 -5.05 12.99
N VAL A 99 -1.69 -5.91 12.00
CA VAL A 99 -1.44 -7.37 12.08
C VAL A 99 -2.61 -8.13 12.70
N VAL A 100 -3.15 -7.64 13.80
CA VAL A 100 -4.33 -8.18 14.46
C VAL A 100 -5.39 -7.10 14.56
N GLN A 101 -6.50 -7.33 13.91
CA GLN A 101 -7.68 -6.47 14.02
C GLN A 101 -8.51 -6.85 15.25
N SER A 102 -9.11 -5.84 15.88
CA SER A 102 -10.07 -6.05 16.96
C SER A 102 -11.35 -5.28 16.66
N ARG A 103 -12.45 -5.99 16.49
CA ARG A 103 -13.76 -5.41 16.22
C ARG A 103 -14.88 -6.21 16.88
N GLU A 104 -15.83 -5.53 17.50
CA GLU A 104 -17.00 -6.15 18.15
C GLU A 104 -16.65 -7.27 19.14
N GLY A 105 -15.54 -7.12 19.85
CA GLY A 105 -15.07 -8.11 20.82
C GLY A 105 -14.37 -9.35 20.22
N LEU A 106 -14.17 -9.36 18.90
CA LEU A 106 -13.41 -10.40 18.20
C LEU A 106 -12.02 -9.89 17.85
N ALA A 107 -11.03 -10.75 17.98
CA ALA A 107 -9.68 -10.53 17.47
C ALA A 107 -9.41 -11.49 16.30
N PHE A 108 -8.90 -11.00 15.21
CA PHE A 108 -8.64 -11.78 14.00
C PHE A 108 -7.42 -11.24 13.25
N PRO A 109 -6.73 -12.09 12.46
CA PRO A 109 -5.63 -11.64 11.62
C PRO A 109 -6.11 -10.58 10.63
N ASP A 110 -5.29 -9.56 10.41
CA ASP A 110 -5.57 -8.55 9.39
C ASP A 110 -5.34 -9.10 7.99
N THR A 111 -6.00 -8.48 7.04
CA THR A 111 -5.78 -8.69 5.60
C THR A 111 -5.79 -7.34 4.91
N CYS A 112 -4.97 -7.17 3.89
CA CYS A 112 -4.85 -5.91 3.17
C CYS A 112 -5.07 -6.10 1.67
N VAL A 113 -5.87 -5.24 1.09
CA VAL A 113 -6.06 -5.12 -0.36
C VAL A 113 -5.68 -3.70 -0.76
N GLY A 114 -4.76 -3.54 -1.68
CA GLY A 114 -4.30 -2.23 -2.11
C GLY A 114 -4.22 -2.09 -3.62
N THR A 115 -4.37 -0.88 -4.10
CA THR A 115 -4.26 -0.56 -5.54
C THR A 115 -2.82 -0.35 -6.00
N ASP A 116 -1.87 -0.51 -5.13
CA ASP A 116 -0.45 -0.40 -5.42
C ASP A 116 0.19 -1.78 -5.62
N SER A 117 1.13 -1.88 -6.57
CA SER A 117 1.88 -3.10 -6.85
C SER A 117 2.81 -3.53 -5.70
N HIS A 118 3.14 -2.63 -4.77
CA HIS A 118 3.96 -2.90 -3.60
C HIS A 118 3.15 -3.25 -2.34
N THR A 119 1.83 -3.35 -2.45
CA THR A 119 0.95 -3.77 -1.34
C THR A 119 1.44 -5.08 -0.68
N PRO A 120 1.94 -6.09 -1.42
CA PRO A 120 2.49 -7.31 -0.83
C PRO A 120 3.70 -7.11 0.11
N HIS A 121 4.33 -5.93 0.18
CA HIS A 121 5.35 -5.67 1.21
C HIS A 121 4.80 -5.85 2.63
N THR A 122 3.50 -5.65 2.83
CA THR A 122 2.83 -5.85 4.13
C THR A 122 2.83 -7.32 4.57
N ASP A 123 3.00 -8.27 3.63
CA ASP A 123 3.13 -9.69 3.95
C ASP A 123 4.33 -9.96 4.88
N ALA A 124 5.36 -9.09 4.86
CA ALA A 124 6.49 -9.17 5.79
C ALA A 124 6.08 -9.06 7.27
N LEU A 125 4.90 -8.50 7.57
CA LEU A 125 4.32 -8.44 8.90
C LEU A 125 3.57 -9.72 9.30
N GLY A 126 3.48 -10.72 8.42
CA GLY A 126 2.76 -11.97 8.64
C GLY A 126 1.25 -11.89 8.37
N VAL A 127 0.82 -10.99 7.52
CA VAL A 127 -0.57 -10.84 7.08
C VAL A 127 -0.70 -11.17 5.60
N ILE A 128 -1.93 -11.44 5.15
CA ILE A 128 -2.21 -11.59 3.71
C ILE A 128 -2.48 -10.22 3.12
N SER A 129 -1.64 -9.83 2.16
CA SER A 129 -1.74 -8.55 1.49
C SER A 129 -1.57 -8.69 -0.02
N ILE A 130 -2.51 -8.19 -0.78
CA ILE A 130 -2.55 -8.33 -2.25
C ILE A 130 -2.76 -6.98 -2.95
N GLY A 131 -2.04 -6.82 -4.06
CA GLY A 131 -2.25 -5.72 -4.99
C GLY A 131 -3.34 -6.07 -6.01
N VAL A 132 -4.30 -5.17 -6.19
CA VAL A 132 -5.45 -5.36 -7.08
C VAL A 132 -5.65 -4.14 -7.97
N GLY A 133 -6.50 -4.26 -8.98
CA GLY A 133 -6.94 -3.13 -9.79
C GLY A 133 -7.96 -2.24 -9.06
N GLY A 134 -8.17 -1.02 -9.59
CA GLY A 134 -9.09 -0.04 -8.99
C GLY A 134 -10.50 -0.56 -8.82
N LEU A 135 -11.07 -1.20 -9.84
CA LEU A 135 -12.43 -1.78 -9.78
C LEU A 135 -12.57 -2.88 -8.72
N GLU A 136 -11.53 -3.67 -8.53
CA GLU A 136 -11.55 -4.72 -7.51
C GLU A 136 -11.45 -4.12 -6.11
N ALA A 137 -10.62 -3.12 -5.92
CA ALA A 137 -10.56 -2.37 -4.67
C ALA A 137 -11.91 -1.70 -4.36
N GLU A 138 -12.56 -1.09 -5.34
CA GLU A 138 -13.89 -0.52 -5.19
C GLU A 138 -14.92 -1.56 -4.76
N ASN A 139 -14.90 -2.74 -5.35
CA ASN A 139 -15.78 -3.84 -4.95
C ASN A 139 -15.55 -4.23 -3.47
N VAL A 140 -14.31 -4.31 -3.03
CA VAL A 140 -13.97 -4.58 -1.62
C VAL A 140 -14.46 -3.45 -0.71
N MET A 141 -14.25 -2.20 -1.11
CA MET A 141 -14.75 -1.02 -0.37
C MET A 141 -16.28 -1.04 -0.24
N LEU A 142 -17.00 -1.53 -1.25
CA LEU A 142 -18.44 -1.69 -1.24
C LEU A 142 -18.93 -3.00 -0.58
N GLY A 143 -18.03 -3.76 0.04
CA GLY A 143 -18.39 -5.00 0.74
C GLY A 143 -18.68 -6.19 -0.16
N ARG A 144 -18.26 -6.14 -1.41
CA ARG A 144 -18.39 -7.27 -2.33
C ARG A 144 -17.23 -8.24 -2.14
N ALA A 145 -17.53 -9.54 -2.28
CA ALA A 145 -16.49 -10.56 -2.19
C ALA A 145 -15.49 -10.45 -3.35
N SER A 146 -14.21 -10.52 -3.01
CA SER A 146 -13.12 -10.66 -3.97
C SER A 146 -12.61 -12.12 -3.98
N TRP A 147 -12.06 -12.51 -5.10
CA TRP A 147 -11.56 -13.86 -5.29
C TRP A 147 -10.04 -13.84 -5.37
N MET A 148 -9.41 -14.75 -4.61
CA MET A 148 -8.01 -15.06 -4.81
C MET A 148 -7.79 -16.58 -4.78
N ARG A 149 -6.86 -17.05 -5.62
CA ARG A 149 -6.36 -18.40 -5.48
C ARG A 149 -5.54 -18.47 -4.19
N LEU A 150 -5.80 -19.46 -3.36
CA LEU A 150 -4.93 -19.72 -2.20
C LEU A 150 -3.51 -19.99 -2.72
N PRO A 151 -2.51 -19.18 -2.34
CA PRO A 151 -1.14 -19.36 -2.80
C PRO A 151 -0.49 -20.60 -2.17
N ASP A 152 0.43 -21.18 -2.90
CA ASP A 152 1.32 -22.19 -2.33
C ASP A 152 2.27 -21.53 -1.33
N ILE A 153 2.66 -22.24 -0.28
CA ILE A 153 3.64 -21.77 0.70
C ILE A 153 4.95 -22.48 0.43
N ILE A 154 6.01 -21.71 0.17
CA ILE A 154 7.34 -22.23 -0.17
C ILE A 154 8.34 -21.75 0.88
N GLY A 155 8.97 -22.71 1.58
CA GLY A 155 10.05 -22.39 2.52
C GLY A 155 11.35 -22.10 1.77
N VAL A 156 12.02 -21.02 2.18
CA VAL A 156 13.34 -20.61 1.69
C VAL A 156 14.33 -20.66 2.84
N GLU A 157 15.13 -21.71 2.90
CA GLU A 157 16.15 -21.85 3.94
C GLU A 157 17.38 -21.02 3.57
N LEU A 158 17.76 -20.11 4.44
CA LEU A 158 18.97 -19.32 4.33
C LEU A 158 20.07 -19.95 5.18
N VAL A 159 21.11 -20.41 4.53
CA VAL A 159 22.23 -21.11 5.18
C VAL A 159 23.51 -20.29 5.12
N GLY A 160 24.35 -20.42 6.13
CA GLY A 160 25.63 -19.71 6.22
C GLY A 160 25.50 -18.27 6.73
N GLN A 161 26.50 -17.48 6.48
CA GLN A 161 26.60 -16.09 6.98
C GLN A 161 26.96 -15.12 5.86
N ARG A 162 26.48 -13.90 5.98
CA ARG A 162 26.84 -12.82 5.07
C ARG A 162 28.35 -12.55 5.12
N GLN A 163 28.97 -12.58 3.97
CA GLN A 163 30.39 -12.26 3.86
C GLN A 163 30.65 -10.74 3.96
N ALA A 164 31.83 -10.38 4.42
CA ALA A 164 32.25 -9.00 4.48
C ALA A 164 32.23 -8.37 3.07
N GLY A 165 31.65 -7.17 2.95
CA GLY A 165 31.50 -6.45 1.69
C GLY A 165 30.23 -6.75 0.91
N ILE A 166 29.44 -7.75 1.31
CA ILE A 166 28.13 -8.03 0.73
C ILE A 166 27.07 -7.20 1.44
N THR A 167 26.28 -6.45 0.68
CA THR A 167 25.18 -5.64 1.21
C THR A 167 23.87 -6.44 1.26
N ALA A 168 22.90 -5.97 2.02
CA ALA A 168 21.55 -6.55 2.00
C ALA A 168 20.94 -6.49 0.59
N THR A 169 21.22 -5.45 -0.17
CA THR A 169 20.76 -5.32 -1.56
C THR A 169 21.32 -6.41 -2.45
N ASP A 170 22.58 -6.79 -2.31
CA ASP A 170 23.18 -7.89 -3.08
C ASP A 170 22.46 -9.20 -2.80
N ILE A 171 22.11 -9.47 -1.54
CA ILE A 171 21.37 -10.66 -1.14
C ILE A 171 19.97 -10.65 -1.75
N VAL A 172 19.24 -9.54 -1.64
CA VAL A 172 17.88 -9.40 -2.20
C VAL A 172 17.89 -9.60 -3.72
N LEU A 173 18.86 -9.04 -4.43
CA LEU A 173 18.98 -9.20 -5.88
C LEU A 173 19.28 -10.66 -6.26
N ALA A 174 20.19 -11.32 -5.56
CA ALA A 174 20.53 -12.71 -5.78
C ALA A 174 19.35 -13.64 -5.49
N LEU A 175 18.63 -13.42 -4.38
CA LEU A 175 17.41 -14.15 -4.04
C LEU A 175 16.33 -13.96 -5.09
N THR A 176 16.10 -12.73 -5.53
CA THR A 176 15.10 -12.41 -6.54
C THR A 176 15.41 -13.14 -7.86
N GLU A 177 16.66 -13.16 -8.28
CA GLU A 177 17.08 -13.89 -9.48
C GLU A 177 16.86 -15.41 -9.32
N PHE A 178 17.27 -15.97 -8.19
CA PHE A 178 17.11 -17.38 -7.87
C PHE A 178 15.64 -17.81 -7.85
N LEU A 179 14.82 -17.11 -7.08
CA LEU A 179 13.40 -17.40 -6.94
C LEU A 179 12.62 -17.25 -8.27
N ARG A 180 13.05 -16.30 -9.11
CA ARG A 180 12.48 -16.16 -10.46
C ARG A 180 12.79 -17.36 -11.34
N LYS A 181 14.00 -17.92 -11.25
CA LYS A 181 14.39 -19.15 -11.96
C LYS A 181 13.58 -20.35 -11.50
N GLU A 182 13.30 -20.43 -10.20
CA GLU A 182 12.47 -21.48 -9.59
C GLU A 182 10.96 -21.32 -9.86
N ARG A 183 10.54 -20.22 -10.50
CA ARG A 183 9.16 -19.96 -10.92
C ARG A 183 8.16 -19.90 -9.76
N VAL A 184 8.56 -19.40 -8.62
CA VAL A 184 7.72 -19.29 -7.41
C VAL A 184 6.80 -18.07 -7.40
N VAL A 185 6.67 -17.36 -8.51
CA VAL A 185 5.81 -16.16 -8.59
C VAL A 185 4.36 -16.53 -8.27
N GLY A 186 3.77 -15.82 -7.32
CA GLY A 186 2.40 -16.06 -6.84
C GLY A 186 2.32 -17.00 -5.64
N ALA A 187 3.45 -17.49 -5.12
CA ALA A 187 3.52 -18.22 -3.86
C ALA A 187 3.88 -17.29 -2.70
N TYR A 188 3.50 -17.67 -1.48
CA TYR A 188 4.06 -17.09 -0.26
C TYR A 188 5.41 -17.69 0.04
N LEU A 189 6.37 -16.86 0.41
CA LEU A 189 7.72 -17.27 0.74
C LEU A 189 7.95 -17.12 2.25
N GLU A 190 8.30 -18.20 2.90
CA GLU A 190 8.72 -18.20 4.30
C GLU A 190 10.24 -18.35 4.38
N PHE A 191 10.91 -17.29 4.85
CA PHE A 191 12.36 -17.28 5.01
C PHE A 191 12.72 -17.78 6.41
N PHE A 192 13.64 -18.74 6.49
CA PHE A 192 14.10 -19.32 7.75
C PHE A 192 15.56 -19.78 7.66
N GLY A 193 16.09 -20.32 8.75
CA GLY A 193 17.45 -20.84 8.85
C GLY A 193 18.44 -19.86 9.47
N GLU A 194 19.63 -20.35 9.78
CA GLU A 194 20.69 -19.59 10.47
C GLU A 194 21.17 -18.35 9.70
N GLY A 195 21.05 -18.36 8.37
CA GLY A 195 21.42 -17.24 7.53
C GLY A 195 20.49 -16.02 7.71
N ALA A 196 19.23 -16.24 8.11
CA ALA A 196 18.28 -15.17 8.37
C ALA A 196 18.74 -14.27 9.52
N ASP A 197 19.28 -14.85 10.58
CA ASP A 197 19.77 -14.12 11.76
C ASP A 197 20.98 -13.23 11.42
N SER A 198 21.69 -13.54 10.36
CA SER A 198 22.87 -12.76 9.92
C SER A 198 22.53 -11.53 9.07
N MET A 199 21.26 -11.34 8.74
CA MET A 199 20.82 -10.25 7.87
C MET A 199 20.33 -9.00 8.62
N SER A 200 20.20 -9.09 9.93
CA SER A 200 19.81 -7.98 10.81
C SER A 200 20.97 -7.01 11.10
#